data_3e284aac986c4943ec61c1c7bdfa4e47
#
_entry.id   3e284aac986c4943ec61c1c7bdfa4e47
#
_cell.length_a   1.000
_cell.length_b   1.000
_cell.length_c   1.000
_cell.angle_alpha   90.00
_cell.angle_beta   90.00
_cell.angle_gamma   90.00
#
_symmetry.space_group_name_H-M   'P 1'
#
loop_
_entity.id
_entity.type
_entity.pdbx_description
1 polymer ?
#
loop_
_entity_poly.entity_id
_entity_poly.type
_entity_poly.pdbx_seq_one_letter_code
_entity_poly.pdbx_strand_id
1 'polypeptide(L)'
;MKDAPVAPPMNSYEILRRRFLQTLWLTSLGVAAGPFVAAASVCSARADEPPMSLPLVGYNEHRTNLPGGRHANVSTNRAMVVKADGTERRSIGSELVNEAGTWTQFAGWSPDGETAVVLRGWESVENAQWEEEHKTFRFTPEGWLVDSYLVDMATGKAENVTGVERVSFYNSGLFFWPNDPTKLGFTALIGGNSKPFSMDLDGRNKTDLTKNSSGFAYGFSSSPDGSRISYHENYQVYLADADGTNRVHVQTGHPFVFAPRWSPDGKWLLFVSGEHYNCHPHIVRADGTGLKKLADRVGYPGVIEFLDVPDYHGGSSDVPNWSIDSRSVFYTAQIGENVELFQITLDGQTEQLTRSAEGTLHYHPTSSPDGRWIVYGSKRSGVRNLFVMRLSDRKDHALTNVSAGHAAMHAYWQPRTVEK
;
A
#
# COMPACT_ATOMS: atom_id res chain seq x y z
N MET A 1 47.97 24.77 -16.79
CA MET A 1 47.13 24.33 -15.64
C MET A 1 46.06 23.43 -16.20
N LYS A 2 46.14 22.14 -15.91
CA LYS A 2 45.12 21.18 -16.36
C LYS A 2 44.07 21.11 -15.24
N ASP A 3 42.84 21.39 -15.60
CA ASP A 3 41.69 21.31 -14.67
C ASP A 3 41.52 19.90 -14.16
N ALA A 4 41.45 19.75 -12.84
CA ALA A 4 41.11 18.47 -12.22
C ALA A 4 39.65 18.11 -12.46
N PRO A 5 39.30 16.85 -12.68
CA PRO A 5 37.93 16.47 -12.92
C PRO A 5 37.07 16.71 -11.67
N VAL A 6 35.97 17.43 -11.85
CA VAL A 6 34.92 17.62 -10.83
C VAL A 6 34.29 16.26 -10.54
N ALA A 7 34.35 15.86 -9.28
CA ALA A 7 33.69 14.63 -8.84
C ALA A 7 32.17 14.72 -9.10
N PRO A 8 31.51 13.63 -9.54
CA PRO A 8 30.06 13.64 -9.70
C PRO A 8 29.36 13.89 -8.35
N PRO A 9 28.17 14.50 -8.34
CA PRO A 9 27.42 14.74 -7.11
C PRO A 9 27.13 13.42 -6.42
N MET A 10 27.42 13.36 -5.11
CA MET A 10 27.17 12.17 -4.31
C MET A 10 25.68 11.81 -4.35
N ASN A 11 25.40 10.52 -4.54
CA ASN A 11 24.06 9.95 -4.47
C ASN A 11 23.45 10.26 -3.08
N SER A 12 22.17 10.66 -3.08
CA SER A 12 21.39 11.01 -1.88
C SER A 12 21.48 9.94 -0.77
N TYR A 13 21.65 8.67 -1.15
CA TYR A 13 21.85 7.54 -0.26
C TYR A 13 23.17 7.60 0.54
N GLU A 14 24.27 8.01 -0.08
CA GLU A 14 25.54 8.16 0.61
C GLU A 14 25.55 9.36 1.57
N ILE A 15 24.82 10.42 1.24
CA ILE A 15 24.65 11.59 2.12
C ILE A 15 23.86 11.20 3.37
N LEU A 16 22.79 10.40 3.22
CA LEU A 16 21.97 9.90 4.33
C LEU A 16 22.76 8.92 5.22
N ARG A 17 23.52 8.01 4.62
CA ARG A 17 24.37 7.06 5.37
C ARG A 17 25.43 7.78 6.21
N ARG A 18 26.03 8.85 5.71
CA ARG A 18 27.01 9.66 6.47
C ARG A 18 26.35 10.50 7.56
N ARG A 19 25.16 11.04 7.35
CA ARG A 19 24.40 11.75 8.40
C ARG A 19 23.91 10.82 9.49
N PHE A 20 23.47 9.62 9.14
CA PHE A 20 23.02 8.58 10.09
C PHE A 20 24.17 8.16 11.04
N LEU A 21 25.39 8.02 10.54
CA LEU A 21 26.56 7.67 11.36
C LEU A 21 27.09 8.83 12.24
N GLN A 22 26.75 10.09 11.93
CA GLN A 22 27.16 11.25 12.72
C GLN A 22 26.19 11.62 13.85
N THR A 23 24.93 11.15 13.82
CA THR A 23 23.91 11.47 14.83
C THR A 23 23.93 10.50 16.04
N LEU A 24 24.74 9.45 16.01
CA LEU A 24 24.85 8.44 17.08
C LEU A 24 25.66 8.86 18.31
N TRP A 25 26.13 10.12 18.42
CA TRP A 25 27.01 10.55 19.51
C TRP A 25 26.45 11.67 20.39
N LEU A 26 25.20 11.85 20.61
CA LEU A 26 24.70 12.75 21.67
C LEU A 26 23.20 12.53 21.90
N THR A 27 22.81 11.77 22.93
CA THR A 27 21.83 12.15 23.96
C THR A 27 21.41 10.93 24.80
N SER A 28 22.11 10.73 25.91
CA SER A 28 21.60 10.01 27.06
C SER A 28 21.03 11.05 28.03
N LEU A 29 19.71 11.16 28.16
CA LEU A 29 19.07 11.85 29.26
C LEU A 29 17.80 11.09 29.63
N GLY A 30 17.75 10.68 30.92
CA GLY A 30 16.74 9.82 31.50
C GLY A 30 15.36 10.46 31.58
N VAL A 31 14.35 9.61 31.44
CA VAL A 31 12.95 9.93 31.73
C VAL A 31 12.49 9.09 32.92
N ALA A 32 12.04 9.77 33.97
CA ALA A 32 11.50 9.18 35.19
C ALA A 32 10.13 8.54 34.94
N ALA A 33 9.95 7.33 35.48
CA ALA A 33 8.68 6.60 35.43
C ALA A 33 7.75 7.12 36.55
N GLY A 34 6.54 7.57 36.18
CA GLY A 34 5.43 7.80 37.09
C GLY A 34 4.47 6.60 37.10
N PRO A 35 3.73 6.34 38.20
CA PRO A 35 2.93 5.14 38.36
C PRO A 35 1.62 5.21 37.55
N PHE A 36 1.33 4.17 36.77
CA PHE A 36 0.06 3.98 36.11
C PHE A 36 -0.95 3.30 37.03
N VAL A 37 -2.12 3.91 37.16
CA VAL A 37 -3.31 3.29 37.76
C VAL A 37 -4.08 2.56 36.68
N ALA A 38 -4.18 1.26 36.75
CA ALA A 38 -4.96 0.43 35.84
C ALA A 38 -6.45 0.48 36.20
N ALA A 39 -7.28 1.00 35.30
CA ALA A 39 -8.72 0.83 35.36
C ALA A 39 -9.07 -0.47 34.57
N ALA A 40 -9.48 -1.50 35.33
CA ALA A 40 -9.95 -2.75 34.76
C ALA A 40 -11.37 -2.58 34.19
N SER A 41 -11.51 -2.57 32.88
CA SER A 41 -12.80 -2.72 32.22
C SER A 41 -13.06 -4.22 32.00
N VAL A 42 -14.07 -4.75 32.69
CA VAL A 42 -14.52 -6.14 32.52
C VAL A 42 -15.26 -6.25 31.19
N CYS A 43 -14.60 -6.79 30.20
CA CYS A 43 -15.22 -7.22 28.96
C CYS A 43 -15.61 -8.69 29.08
N SER A 44 -16.91 -8.99 29.12
CA SER A 44 -17.43 -10.35 29.19
C SER A 44 -17.01 -11.13 27.93
N ALA A 45 -16.32 -12.25 28.16
CA ALA A 45 -16.00 -13.21 27.10
C ALA A 45 -17.30 -13.77 26.50
N ARG A 46 -17.55 -13.49 25.21
CA ARG A 46 -18.54 -14.23 24.43
C ARG A 46 -17.97 -15.61 24.12
N ALA A 47 -18.79 -16.62 24.37
CA ALA A 47 -18.51 -18.02 24.07
C ALA A 47 -18.10 -18.23 22.60
N ASP A 48 -17.26 -19.22 22.36
CA ASP A 48 -16.76 -19.63 21.05
C ASP A 48 -17.90 -19.79 20.04
N GLU A 49 -17.98 -18.87 19.09
CA GLU A 49 -18.78 -19.08 17.88
C GLU A 49 -18.11 -20.18 17.02
N PRO A 50 -18.90 -21.04 16.36
CA PRO A 50 -18.35 -22.06 15.46
C PRO A 50 -17.47 -21.42 14.38
N PRO A 51 -16.48 -22.14 13.85
CA PRO A 51 -15.55 -21.57 12.88
C PRO A 51 -16.32 -21.19 11.61
N MET A 52 -16.67 -19.90 11.49
CA MET A 52 -17.04 -19.34 10.20
C MET A 52 -15.87 -19.58 9.24
N SER A 53 -16.18 -19.87 7.98
CA SER A 53 -15.16 -20.00 6.95
C SER A 53 -14.19 -18.83 7.06
N LEU A 54 -12.92 -19.13 7.36
CA LEU A 54 -11.92 -18.09 7.54
C LEU A 54 -11.78 -17.28 6.26
N PRO A 55 -11.79 -15.94 6.32
CA PRO A 55 -11.68 -15.12 5.13
C PRO A 55 -10.34 -15.38 4.42
N LEU A 56 -10.35 -15.22 3.11
CA LEU A 56 -9.12 -15.23 2.34
C LEU A 56 -8.36 -13.91 2.55
N VAL A 57 -7.05 -13.99 2.39
CA VAL A 57 -6.16 -12.83 2.26
C VAL A 57 -5.50 -12.93 0.89
N GLY A 58 -5.76 -11.93 0.03
CA GLY A 58 -5.04 -11.75 -1.21
C GLY A 58 -3.70 -11.08 -0.96
N TYR A 59 -2.64 -11.47 -1.68
CA TYR A 59 -1.32 -10.88 -1.52
C TYR A 59 -0.45 -11.10 -2.76
N ASN A 60 0.74 -10.50 -2.76
CA ASN A 60 1.73 -10.62 -3.82
C ASN A 60 2.93 -11.42 -3.35
N GLU A 61 3.35 -12.40 -4.15
CA GLU A 61 4.58 -13.13 -3.94
C GLU A 61 5.60 -12.78 -5.02
N HIS A 62 6.75 -12.29 -4.60
CA HIS A 62 7.85 -11.88 -5.45
C HIS A 62 9.05 -12.80 -5.28
N ARG A 63 9.87 -12.98 -6.32
CA ARG A 63 11.24 -13.46 -6.16
C ARG A 63 12.16 -12.26 -5.93
N THR A 64 13.15 -12.39 -5.03
CA THR A 64 13.94 -11.26 -4.55
C THR A 64 15.43 -11.35 -4.86
N ASN A 65 15.89 -12.45 -5.43
CA ASN A 65 17.32 -12.74 -5.62
C ASN A 65 17.71 -12.89 -7.11
N LEU A 66 16.94 -12.30 -8.00
CA LEU A 66 17.20 -12.40 -9.44
C LEU A 66 18.18 -11.31 -9.90
N PRO A 67 19.09 -11.62 -10.83
CA PRO A 67 19.86 -10.62 -11.55
C PRO A 67 18.94 -9.66 -12.31
N GLY A 68 19.36 -8.39 -12.46
CA GLY A 68 18.59 -7.37 -13.16
C GLY A 68 17.73 -6.49 -12.25
N GLY A 69 17.96 -6.56 -10.93
CA GLY A 69 17.36 -5.67 -9.95
C GLY A 69 15.85 -5.81 -9.82
N ARG A 70 15.17 -4.70 -9.57
CA ARG A 70 13.73 -4.64 -9.31
C ARG A 70 12.89 -5.18 -10.47
N HIS A 71 13.23 -4.88 -11.70
CA HIS A 71 12.43 -5.26 -12.87
C HIS A 71 12.41 -6.77 -13.09
N ALA A 72 13.54 -7.46 -12.90
CA ALA A 72 13.55 -8.91 -12.92
C ALA A 72 12.65 -9.52 -11.85
N ASN A 73 12.66 -8.94 -10.65
CA ASN A 73 11.80 -9.37 -9.54
C ASN A 73 10.32 -9.10 -9.82
N VAL A 74 9.97 -7.95 -10.39
CA VAL A 74 8.60 -7.61 -10.79
C VAL A 74 8.08 -8.60 -11.81
N SER A 75 8.87 -8.97 -12.82
CA SER A 75 8.48 -9.96 -13.85
C SER A 75 8.20 -11.36 -13.28
N THR A 76 8.55 -11.64 -12.03
CA THR A 76 8.23 -12.89 -11.33
C THR A 76 7.15 -12.76 -10.27
N ASN A 77 6.53 -11.59 -10.14
CA ASN A 77 5.44 -11.36 -9.21
C ASN A 77 4.22 -12.23 -9.55
N ARG A 78 3.55 -12.75 -8.52
CA ARG A 78 2.35 -13.59 -8.66
C ARG A 78 1.29 -13.12 -7.67
N ALA A 79 0.06 -12.98 -8.18
CA ALA A 79 -1.12 -12.78 -7.35
C ALA A 79 -1.47 -14.08 -6.62
N MET A 80 -1.60 -14.02 -5.31
CA MET A 80 -1.80 -15.16 -4.42
C MET A 80 -3.01 -14.93 -3.52
N VAL A 81 -3.62 -16.01 -3.07
CA VAL A 81 -4.57 -16.02 -1.96
C VAL A 81 -4.22 -17.12 -0.96
N VAL A 82 -4.58 -16.90 0.31
CA VAL A 82 -4.40 -17.83 1.40
C VAL A 82 -5.52 -17.63 2.43
N LYS A 83 -5.98 -18.68 3.12
CA LYS A 83 -6.90 -18.52 4.26
C LYS A 83 -6.19 -17.83 5.43
N ALA A 84 -6.93 -17.12 6.27
CA ALA A 84 -6.40 -16.35 7.40
C ALA A 84 -5.64 -17.21 8.44
N ASP A 85 -5.79 -18.54 8.42
CA ASP A 85 -4.99 -19.48 9.22
C ASP A 85 -3.71 -19.99 8.54
N GLY A 86 -3.40 -19.50 7.33
CA GLY A 86 -2.23 -19.91 6.54
C GLY A 86 -2.45 -21.15 5.66
N THR A 87 -3.66 -21.74 5.66
CA THR A 87 -3.98 -22.89 4.81
C THR A 87 -4.48 -22.49 3.42
N GLU A 88 -4.61 -23.44 2.51
CA GLU A 88 -5.15 -23.28 1.15
C GLU A 88 -4.47 -22.17 0.32
N ARG A 89 -3.17 -22.00 0.50
CA ARG A 89 -2.37 -21.05 -0.29
C ARG A 89 -2.34 -21.47 -1.75
N ARG A 90 -2.71 -20.55 -2.66
CA ARG A 90 -2.69 -20.79 -4.11
C ARG A 90 -2.50 -19.50 -4.89
N SER A 91 -2.00 -19.62 -6.12
CA SER A 91 -2.01 -18.51 -7.10
C SER A 91 -3.39 -18.35 -7.74
N ILE A 92 -3.70 -17.12 -8.16
CA ILE A 92 -4.89 -16.79 -8.95
C ILE A 92 -4.49 -16.04 -10.21
N GLY A 93 -5.27 -16.15 -11.28
CA GLY A 93 -4.94 -15.55 -12.57
C GLY A 93 -3.66 -16.12 -13.20
N SER A 94 -3.32 -17.38 -12.91
CA SER A 94 -2.08 -18.00 -13.43
C SER A 94 -2.07 -18.13 -14.95
N GLU A 95 -3.22 -18.23 -15.59
CA GLU A 95 -3.39 -18.26 -17.05
C GLU A 95 -3.01 -16.93 -17.73
N LEU A 96 -2.95 -15.83 -16.96
CA LEU A 96 -2.53 -14.52 -17.43
C LEU A 96 -1.01 -14.42 -17.62
N VAL A 97 -0.26 -15.36 -17.03
CA VAL A 97 1.21 -15.44 -17.17
C VAL A 97 1.55 -16.42 -18.28
N ASN A 98 1.32 -16.03 -19.52
CA ASN A 98 1.37 -16.89 -20.69
C ASN A 98 2.57 -16.64 -21.60
N GLU A 99 3.41 -15.64 -21.29
CA GLU A 99 4.61 -15.30 -22.06
C GLU A 99 5.73 -14.77 -21.15
N ALA A 100 6.95 -14.71 -21.67
CA ALA A 100 8.09 -14.19 -20.95
C ALA A 100 7.92 -12.70 -20.62
N GLY A 101 8.38 -12.27 -19.45
CA GLY A 101 8.25 -10.89 -18.96
C GLY A 101 6.87 -10.56 -18.40
N THR A 102 5.93 -11.51 -18.36
CA THR A 102 4.61 -11.30 -17.74
C THR A 102 4.60 -11.63 -16.24
N TRP A 103 3.75 -10.91 -15.54
CA TRP A 103 3.54 -11.06 -14.11
C TRP A 103 2.10 -10.73 -13.74
N THR A 104 1.70 -11.14 -12.54
CA THR A 104 0.38 -10.80 -11.98
C THR A 104 0.56 -10.19 -10.59
N GLN A 105 -0.35 -9.27 -10.24
CA GLN A 105 -0.38 -8.63 -8.94
C GLN A 105 -1.81 -8.65 -8.40
N PHE A 106 -1.95 -9.09 -7.15
CA PHE A 106 -3.21 -8.95 -6.44
C PHE A 106 -3.45 -7.48 -6.12
N ALA A 107 -4.64 -6.98 -6.41
CA ALA A 107 -4.94 -5.55 -6.33
C ALA A 107 -6.16 -5.22 -5.46
N GLY A 108 -7.03 -6.17 -5.19
CA GLY A 108 -8.22 -5.93 -4.37
C GLY A 108 -9.31 -6.99 -4.54
N TRP A 109 -10.43 -6.74 -3.88
CA TRP A 109 -11.62 -7.59 -3.89
C TRP A 109 -12.84 -6.80 -4.34
N SER A 110 -13.82 -7.49 -4.92
CA SER A 110 -15.19 -6.99 -4.99
C SER A 110 -15.79 -6.85 -3.58
N PRO A 111 -16.82 -6.02 -3.38
CA PRO A 111 -17.45 -5.83 -2.07
C PRO A 111 -18.04 -7.10 -1.45
N ASP A 112 -18.49 -8.06 -2.27
CA ASP A 112 -18.97 -9.38 -1.85
C ASP A 112 -17.85 -10.40 -1.63
N GLY A 113 -16.61 -10.07 -2.03
CA GLY A 113 -15.46 -10.98 -1.94
C GLY A 113 -15.47 -12.15 -2.93
N GLU A 114 -16.39 -12.19 -3.87
CA GLU A 114 -16.51 -13.27 -4.86
C GLU A 114 -15.61 -13.08 -6.07
N THR A 115 -15.14 -11.85 -6.30
CA THR A 115 -14.25 -11.47 -7.40
C THR A 115 -12.98 -10.83 -6.87
N ALA A 116 -11.83 -11.26 -7.40
CA ALA A 116 -10.55 -10.60 -7.16
C ALA A 116 -10.17 -9.67 -8.32
N VAL A 117 -9.54 -8.53 -7.99
CA VAL A 117 -8.87 -7.68 -8.97
C VAL A 117 -7.42 -8.12 -9.08
N VAL A 118 -7.01 -8.50 -10.28
CA VAL A 118 -5.65 -8.94 -10.58
C VAL A 118 -5.11 -8.09 -11.72
N LEU A 119 -3.98 -7.46 -11.49
CA LEU A 119 -3.23 -6.80 -12.57
C LEU A 119 -2.40 -7.84 -13.32
N ARG A 120 -2.40 -7.76 -14.64
CA ARG A 120 -1.44 -8.44 -15.51
C ARG A 120 -0.49 -7.41 -16.08
N GLY A 121 0.79 -7.57 -15.82
CA GLY A 121 1.82 -6.71 -16.39
C GLY A 121 2.72 -7.46 -17.36
N TRP A 122 3.33 -6.70 -18.25
CA TRP A 122 4.39 -7.11 -19.13
C TRP A 122 5.39 -5.96 -19.29
N GLU A 123 6.67 -6.28 -19.32
CA GLU A 123 7.73 -5.30 -19.55
C GLU A 123 8.81 -5.90 -20.43
N SER A 124 9.27 -5.13 -21.43
CA SER A 124 10.40 -5.54 -22.25
C SER A 124 11.71 -5.43 -21.47
N VAL A 125 12.67 -6.30 -21.81
CA VAL A 125 14.00 -6.29 -21.19
C VAL A 125 14.71 -4.95 -21.42
N GLU A 126 14.58 -4.38 -22.62
CA GLU A 126 15.18 -3.11 -22.99
C GLU A 126 14.61 -1.95 -22.17
N ASN A 127 13.29 -1.95 -21.91
CA ASN A 127 12.68 -0.94 -21.06
C ASN A 127 13.16 -1.06 -19.62
N ALA A 128 13.18 -2.28 -19.08
CA ALA A 128 13.64 -2.56 -17.72
C ALA A 128 15.11 -2.12 -17.52
N GLN A 129 15.97 -2.40 -18.50
CA GLN A 129 17.36 -1.95 -18.46
C GLN A 129 17.48 -0.43 -18.51
N TRP A 130 16.72 0.22 -19.36
CA TRP A 130 16.71 1.68 -19.48
C TRP A 130 16.27 2.33 -18.16
N GLU A 131 15.19 1.86 -17.54
CA GLU A 131 14.70 2.38 -16.27
C GLU A 131 15.71 2.15 -15.13
N GLU A 132 16.36 0.99 -15.08
CA GLU A 132 17.40 0.70 -14.10
C GLU A 132 18.63 1.61 -14.26
N GLU A 133 19.02 1.90 -15.50
CA GLU A 133 20.14 2.81 -15.80
C GLU A 133 19.82 4.26 -15.41
N HIS A 134 18.61 4.74 -15.73
CA HIS A 134 18.20 6.14 -15.54
C HIS A 134 17.54 6.39 -14.18
N LYS A 135 17.27 5.36 -13.38
CA LYS A 135 16.62 5.43 -12.05
C LYS A 135 15.29 6.20 -12.11
N THR A 136 14.53 5.98 -13.18
CA THR A 136 13.21 6.58 -13.40
C THR A 136 12.35 5.64 -14.22
N PHE A 137 11.04 5.91 -14.31
CA PHE A 137 10.10 5.10 -15.09
C PHE A 137 9.94 5.65 -16.52
N ARG A 138 9.76 4.72 -17.46
CA ARG A 138 9.45 5.03 -18.86
C ARG A 138 8.22 4.24 -19.31
N PHE A 139 7.08 4.88 -19.25
CA PHE A 139 5.78 4.25 -19.55
C PHE A 139 5.43 4.37 -21.06
N THR A 140 6.24 3.77 -21.93
CA THR A 140 5.97 3.73 -23.37
C THR A 140 5.25 2.43 -23.74
N PRO A 141 4.33 2.44 -24.74
CA PRO A 141 3.60 1.24 -25.17
C PRO A 141 4.49 0.08 -25.59
N GLU A 142 5.64 0.40 -26.19
CA GLU A 142 6.57 -0.57 -26.74
C GLU A 142 7.33 -1.33 -25.63
N GLY A 143 7.42 -0.75 -24.45
CA GLY A 143 8.24 -1.27 -23.37
C GLY A 143 7.48 -1.78 -22.17
N TRP A 144 6.24 -1.36 -21.98
CA TRP A 144 5.53 -1.61 -20.72
C TRP A 144 4.01 -1.63 -20.90
N LEU A 145 3.36 -2.67 -20.41
CA LEU A 145 1.89 -2.82 -20.40
C LEU A 145 1.43 -3.29 -19.02
N VAL A 146 0.34 -2.74 -18.54
CA VAL A 146 -0.40 -3.25 -17.37
C VAL A 146 -1.89 -3.11 -17.62
N ASP A 147 -2.63 -4.19 -17.37
CA ASP A 147 -4.07 -4.23 -17.46
C ASP A 147 -4.69 -4.81 -16.19
N SER A 148 -5.95 -4.46 -15.92
CA SER A 148 -6.71 -5.01 -14.80
C SER A 148 -7.68 -6.08 -15.28
N TYR A 149 -7.71 -7.18 -14.52
CA TYR A 149 -8.60 -8.32 -14.74
C TYR A 149 -9.47 -8.55 -13.52
N LEU A 150 -10.73 -8.87 -13.74
CA LEU A 150 -11.63 -9.42 -12.74
C LEU A 150 -11.51 -10.94 -12.79
N VAL A 151 -11.18 -11.57 -11.66
CA VAL A 151 -11.03 -13.02 -11.54
C VAL A 151 -12.15 -13.54 -10.64
N ASP A 152 -13.06 -14.32 -11.20
CA ASP A 152 -14.10 -15.01 -10.44
C ASP A 152 -13.47 -16.09 -9.55
N MET A 153 -13.71 -16.03 -8.26
CA MET A 153 -13.03 -16.87 -7.28
C MET A 153 -13.52 -18.32 -7.25
N ALA A 154 -14.72 -18.58 -7.74
CA ALA A 154 -15.30 -19.93 -7.80
C ALA A 154 -14.84 -20.69 -9.04
N THR A 155 -14.76 -20.01 -10.18
CA THR A 155 -14.41 -20.63 -11.47
C THR A 155 -12.95 -20.42 -11.87
N GLY A 156 -12.29 -19.40 -11.34
CA GLY A 156 -10.96 -18.96 -11.73
C GLY A 156 -10.93 -18.19 -13.05
N LYS A 157 -12.07 -17.95 -13.71
CA LYS A 157 -12.12 -17.21 -14.99
C LYS A 157 -11.68 -15.78 -14.80
N ALA A 158 -10.72 -15.33 -15.64
CA ALA A 158 -10.26 -13.95 -15.69
C ALA A 158 -10.89 -13.21 -16.88
N GLU A 159 -11.30 -11.94 -16.65
CA GLU A 159 -11.89 -11.09 -17.68
C GLU A 159 -11.29 -9.69 -17.60
N ASN A 160 -10.78 -9.20 -18.75
CA ASN A 160 -10.32 -7.81 -18.88
C ASN A 160 -11.54 -6.92 -19.14
N VAL A 161 -11.75 -5.96 -18.26
CA VAL A 161 -12.89 -5.03 -18.36
C VAL A 161 -12.47 -3.59 -18.69
N THR A 162 -11.21 -3.24 -18.55
CA THR A 162 -10.77 -1.86 -18.74
C THR A 162 -10.74 -1.48 -20.23
N GLY A 163 -10.22 -2.32 -21.09
CA GLY A 163 -10.11 -2.06 -22.54
C GLY A 163 -9.41 -0.73 -22.84
N VAL A 164 -8.52 -0.26 -21.96
CA VAL A 164 -7.68 0.91 -22.17
C VAL A 164 -6.30 0.45 -22.59
N GLU A 165 -5.50 1.37 -23.13
CA GLU A 165 -4.13 1.07 -23.52
C GLU A 165 -3.31 0.50 -22.35
N ARG A 166 -3.43 1.15 -21.18
CA ARG A 166 -2.80 0.72 -19.92
C ARG A 166 -3.51 1.28 -18.71
N VAL A 167 -3.47 0.53 -17.62
CA VAL A 167 -3.81 1.05 -16.29
C VAL A 167 -2.53 1.42 -15.52
N SER A 168 -2.66 2.24 -14.48
CA SER A 168 -1.52 2.60 -13.64
C SER A 168 -1.02 1.39 -12.86
N PHE A 169 0.29 1.16 -12.87
CA PHE A 169 0.97 0.14 -12.09
C PHE A 169 0.86 0.38 -10.57
N TYR A 170 0.81 1.63 -10.17
CA TYR A 170 0.76 2.00 -8.75
C TYR A 170 -0.68 2.06 -8.26
N ASN A 171 -0.93 1.40 -7.13
CA ASN A 171 -2.22 1.34 -6.44
C ASN A 171 -3.34 0.72 -7.27
N SER A 172 -3.07 -0.47 -7.76
CA SER A 172 -4.07 -1.41 -8.23
C SER A 172 -5.00 -0.97 -9.36
N GLY A 173 -4.97 0.25 -9.73
CA GLY A 173 -5.67 0.76 -10.88
C GLY A 173 -7.19 0.58 -10.98
N LEU A 174 -7.81 -0.36 -10.25
CA LEU A 174 -9.24 -0.64 -10.38
C LEU A 174 -9.88 -0.95 -9.03
N PHE A 175 -11.05 -0.38 -8.76
CA PHE A 175 -11.90 -0.69 -7.61
C PHE A 175 -13.39 -0.64 -7.98
N PHE A 176 -14.20 -1.36 -7.21
CA PHE A 176 -15.66 -1.30 -7.31
C PHE A 176 -16.18 -0.04 -6.64
N TRP A 177 -17.08 0.69 -7.32
CA TRP A 177 -17.62 1.92 -6.78
C TRP A 177 -18.52 1.61 -5.58
N PRO A 178 -18.29 2.22 -4.41
CA PRO A 178 -19.16 2.00 -3.26
C PRO A 178 -20.60 2.40 -3.56
N ASN A 179 -21.54 1.57 -3.11
CA ASN A 179 -22.97 1.76 -3.29
C ASN A 179 -23.49 1.82 -4.75
N ASP A 180 -22.61 1.53 -5.72
CA ASP A 180 -23.00 1.39 -7.12
C ASP A 180 -22.33 0.15 -7.73
N PRO A 181 -22.96 -1.04 -7.68
CA PRO A 181 -22.36 -2.27 -8.17
C PRO A 181 -22.20 -2.32 -9.70
N THR A 182 -22.70 -1.32 -10.42
CA THR A 182 -22.59 -1.23 -11.87
C THR A 182 -21.41 -0.37 -12.32
N LYS A 183 -20.67 0.23 -11.37
CA LYS A 183 -19.62 1.21 -11.67
C LYS A 183 -18.26 0.79 -11.11
N LEU A 184 -17.23 1.05 -11.86
CA LEU A 184 -15.83 0.86 -11.48
C LEU A 184 -15.07 2.18 -11.52
N GLY A 185 -14.06 2.31 -10.65
CA GLY A 185 -13.05 3.36 -10.71
C GLY A 185 -11.69 2.76 -11.04
N PHE A 186 -10.89 3.44 -11.84
CA PHE A 186 -9.55 2.99 -12.20
C PHE A 186 -8.66 4.17 -12.62
N THR A 187 -7.36 3.93 -12.72
CA THR A 187 -6.41 4.93 -13.21
C THR A 187 -5.87 4.47 -14.56
N ALA A 188 -6.15 5.23 -15.63
CA ALA A 188 -5.63 4.95 -16.95
C ALA A 188 -4.32 5.71 -17.19
N LEU A 189 -3.36 5.07 -17.89
CA LEU A 189 -2.12 5.66 -18.34
C LEU A 189 -2.22 5.93 -19.85
N ILE A 190 -2.38 7.20 -20.22
CA ILE A 190 -2.63 7.62 -21.60
C ILE A 190 -1.58 8.67 -21.98
N GLY A 191 -0.79 8.37 -23.01
CA GLY A 191 0.25 9.28 -23.51
C GLY A 191 1.26 9.70 -22.43
N GLY A 192 1.61 8.80 -21.52
CA GLY A 192 2.52 9.07 -20.40
C GLY A 192 1.87 9.78 -19.20
N ASN A 193 0.58 10.15 -19.27
CA ASN A 193 -0.15 10.76 -18.17
C ASN A 193 -1.09 9.74 -17.51
N SER A 194 -1.08 9.68 -16.20
CA SER A 194 -1.97 8.83 -15.42
C SER A 194 -3.16 9.64 -14.90
N LYS A 195 -4.39 9.16 -15.12
CA LYS A 195 -5.61 9.88 -14.79
C LYS A 195 -6.67 8.96 -14.16
N PRO A 196 -7.40 9.43 -13.12
CA PRO A 196 -8.59 8.77 -12.61
C PRO A 196 -9.73 8.75 -13.63
N PHE A 197 -10.33 7.56 -13.79
CA PHE A 197 -11.51 7.33 -14.60
C PHE A 197 -12.59 6.61 -13.81
N SER A 198 -13.83 6.81 -14.21
CA SER A 198 -14.93 5.89 -13.89
C SER A 198 -15.46 5.25 -15.17
N MET A 199 -16.03 4.05 -15.04
CA MET A 199 -16.67 3.31 -16.14
C MET A 199 -17.77 2.41 -15.61
N ASP A 200 -18.61 1.90 -16.49
CA ASP A 200 -19.56 0.84 -16.16
C ASP A 200 -18.82 -0.50 -15.93
N LEU A 201 -19.46 -1.44 -15.22
CA LEU A 201 -18.88 -2.76 -14.93
C LEU A 201 -18.49 -3.54 -16.20
N ASP A 202 -19.16 -3.29 -17.32
CA ASP A 202 -18.87 -3.89 -18.61
C ASP A 202 -17.80 -3.14 -19.42
N GLY A 203 -17.13 -2.15 -18.81
CA GLY A 203 -16.05 -1.38 -19.43
C GLY A 203 -16.51 -0.23 -20.34
N ARG A 204 -17.83 0.04 -20.45
CA ARG A 204 -18.36 1.17 -21.23
C ARG A 204 -18.40 2.47 -20.42
N ASN A 205 -18.76 3.57 -21.08
CA ASN A 205 -18.96 4.91 -20.50
C ASN A 205 -17.78 5.44 -19.69
N LYS A 206 -16.55 5.21 -20.17
CA LYS A 206 -15.32 5.70 -19.53
C LYS A 206 -15.31 7.22 -19.46
N THR A 207 -15.16 7.77 -18.25
CA THR A 207 -15.19 9.21 -18.00
C THR A 207 -13.92 9.65 -17.28
N ASP A 208 -13.15 10.57 -17.86
CA ASP A 208 -12.00 11.24 -17.23
C ASP A 208 -12.49 12.16 -16.10
N LEU A 209 -12.13 11.85 -14.85
CA LEU A 209 -12.55 12.61 -13.66
C LEU A 209 -11.63 13.80 -13.36
N THR A 210 -10.53 13.96 -14.09
CA THR A 210 -9.61 15.10 -13.93
C THR A 210 -9.88 16.25 -14.90
N LYS A 211 -10.73 16.04 -15.89
CA LYS A 211 -11.17 17.06 -16.86
C LYS A 211 -10.03 17.87 -17.44
N ASN A 212 -9.03 17.19 -18.01
CA ASN A 212 -7.85 17.76 -18.70
C ASN A 212 -6.64 18.12 -17.83
N SER A 213 -6.50 17.60 -16.61
CA SER A 213 -5.21 17.63 -15.93
C SER A 213 -4.14 16.91 -16.77
N SER A 214 -2.95 17.47 -16.81
CA SER A 214 -1.77 16.87 -17.47
C SER A 214 -0.84 16.18 -16.47
N GLY A 215 -1.32 15.95 -15.24
CA GLY A 215 -0.53 15.36 -14.16
C GLY A 215 -0.46 13.84 -14.21
N PHE A 216 0.44 13.28 -13.43
CA PHE A 216 0.54 11.85 -13.20
C PHE A 216 -0.17 11.52 -11.88
N ALA A 217 -1.39 11.01 -11.97
CA ALA A 217 -2.23 10.69 -10.82
C ALA A 217 -2.22 9.20 -10.49
N TYR A 218 -2.24 8.86 -9.19
CA TYR A 218 -2.44 7.51 -8.68
C TYR A 218 -2.97 7.55 -7.23
N GLY A 219 -3.15 6.40 -6.59
CA GLY A 219 -3.79 6.34 -5.27
C GLY A 219 -5.26 6.77 -5.33
N PHE A 220 -5.90 6.57 -6.48
CA PHE A 220 -7.29 6.93 -6.70
C PHE A 220 -8.24 6.01 -5.93
N SER A 221 -9.16 6.60 -5.19
CA SER A 221 -10.21 5.88 -4.48
C SER A 221 -11.45 6.76 -4.26
N SER A 222 -12.59 6.11 -4.06
CA SER A 222 -13.85 6.76 -3.68
C SER A 222 -14.02 6.76 -2.16
N SER A 223 -14.75 7.74 -1.63
CA SER A 223 -15.30 7.71 -0.27
C SER A 223 -16.25 6.51 -0.10
N PRO A 224 -16.45 5.99 1.13
CA PRO A 224 -17.32 4.82 1.36
C PRO A 224 -18.77 5.01 0.92
N ASP A 225 -19.26 6.23 0.85
CA ASP A 225 -20.59 6.57 0.33
C ASP A 225 -20.62 6.81 -1.19
N GLY A 226 -19.46 6.72 -1.85
CA GLY A 226 -19.34 6.93 -3.29
C GLY A 226 -19.49 8.38 -3.77
N SER A 227 -19.70 9.35 -2.87
CA SER A 227 -20.00 10.75 -3.21
C SER A 227 -18.76 11.59 -3.56
N ARG A 228 -17.59 11.18 -3.08
CA ARG A 228 -16.34 11.90 -3.28
C ARG A 228 -15.22 10.98 -3.73
N ILE A 229 -14.19 11.58 -4.30
CA ILE A 229 -12.95 10.89 -4.71
C ILE A 229 -11.72 11.54 -4.10
N SER A 230 -10.67 10.75 -3.94
CA SER A 230 -9.34 11.22 -3.60
C SER A 230 -8.30 10.57 -4.50
N TYR A 231 -7.25 11.29 -4.81
CA TYR A 231 -6.09 10.81 -5.54
C TYR A 231 -4.89 11.71 -5.24
N HIS A 232 -3.68 11.26 -5.51
CA HIS A 232 -2.59 12.20 -5.60
C HIS A 232 -2.14 12.37 -7.04
N GLU A 233 -1.75 13.58 -7.37
CA GLU A 233 -1.24 13.98 -8.67
C GLU A 233 0.04 14.78 -8.46
N ASN A 234 1.12 14.36 -9.11
CA ASN A 234 2.43 15.01 -8.98
C ASN A 234 2.86 15.19 -7.51
N TYR A 235 2.72 14.15 -6.68
CA TYR A 235 3.01 14.14 -5.25
C TYR A 235 2.20 15.15 -4.40
N GLN A 236 1.01 15.55 -4.87
CA GLN A 236 0.08 16.38 -4.11
C GLN A 236 -1.30 15.70 -4.05
N VAL A 237 -1.92 15.69 -2.88
CA VAL A 237 -3.23 15.06 -2.66
C VAL A 237 -4.37 16.00 -3.00
N TYR A 238 -5.36 15.48 -3.68
CA TYR A 238 -6.58 16.15 -4.06
C TYR A 238 -7.80 15.39 -3.59
N LEU A 239 -8.84 16.17 -3.24
CA LEU A 239 -10.20 15.73 -3.00
C LEU A 239 -11.09 16.34 -4.10
N ALA A 240 -12.10 15.61 -4.54
CA ALA A 240 -13.11 16.14 -5.48
C ALA A 240 -14.46 15.44 -5.25
N ASP A 241 -15.51 15.93 -5.86
CA ASP A 241 -16.76 15.20 -5.95
C ASP A 241 -16.62 13.98 -6.87
N ALA A 242 -17.55 13.04 -6.80
CA ALA A 242 -17.49 11.77 -7.53
C ALA A 242 -17.38 11.92 -9.07
N ASP A 243 -17.80 13.06 -9.61
CA ASP A 243 -17.71 13.43 -11.03
C ASP A 243 -16.42 14.21 -11.37
N GLY A 244 -15.51 14.39 -10.40
CA GLY A 244 -14.28 15.16 -10.54
C GLY A 244 -14.43 16.68 -10.41
N THR A 245 -15.63 17.19 -10.12
CA THR A 245 -15.84 18.63 -9.85
C THR A 245 -15.45 19.02 -8.44
N ASN A 246 -15.45 20.31 -8.14
CA ASN A 246 -15.14 20.87 -6.82
C ASN A 246 -13.81 20.36 -6.23
N ARG A 247 -12.79 20.29 -7.09
CA ARG A 247 -11.44 19.80 -6.73
C ARG A 247 -10.80 20.70 -5.66
N VAL A 248 -10.35 20.10 -4.57
CA VAL A 248 -9.65 20.75 -3.46
C VAL A 248 -8.26 20.18 -3.32
N HIS A 249 -7.24 21.03 -3.33
CA HIS A 249 -5.86 20.68 -3.05
C HIS A 249 -5.61 20.64 -1.52
N VAL A 250 -5.13 19.52 -0.98
CA VAL A 250 -4.73 19.39 0.43
C VAL A 250 -3.34 19.98 0.61
N GLN A 251 -3.27 21.23 1.03
CA GLN A 251 -2.03 22.01 1.15
C GLN A 251 -1.29 21.67 2.44
N THR A 252 -0.35 20.73 2.40
CA THR A 252 0.50 20.37 3.55
C THR A 252 1.73 21.25 3.69
N GLY A 253 2.14 21.93 2.62
CA GLY A 253 3.42 22.63 2.54
C GLY A 253 4.63 21.73 2.28
N HIS A 254 4.42 20.41 2.11
CA HIS A 254 5.48 19.44 1.86
C HIS A 254 5.54 19.07 0.37
N PRO A 255 6.74 18.72 -0.16
CA PRO A 255 6.91 18.31 -1.55
C PRO A 255 6.33 16.94 -1.87
N PHE A 256 6.26 16.03 -0.87
CA PHE A 256 5.78 14.67 -1.04
C PHE A 256 4.52 14.43 -0.22
N VAL A 257 3.38 14.28 -0.91
CA VAL A 257 2.06 13.99 -0.33
C VAL A 257 1.39 12.90 -1.18
N PHE A 258 1.18 11.71 -0.62
CA PHE A 258 0.65 10.61 -1.41
C PHE A 258 -0.04 9.51 -0.61
N ALA A 259 -0.57 8.51 -1.35
CA ALA A 259 -1.29 7.36 -0.85
C ALA A 259 -2.53 7.73 0.00
N PRO A 260 -3.44 8.58 -0.52
CA PRO A 260 -4.65 8.94 0.20
C PRO A 260 -5.55 7.71 0.41
N ARG A 261 -6.12 7.59 1.63
CA ARG A 261 -7.05 6.52 2.02
C ARG A 261 -8.18 7.09 2.85
N TRP A 262 -9.41 6.87 2.43
CA TRP A 262 -10.60 7.24 3.18
C TRP A 262 -10.72 6.44 4.47
N SER A 263 -11.18 7.09 5.54
CA SER A 263 -11.64 6.36 6.73
C SER A 263 -12.90 5.56 6.38
N PRO A 264 -13.14 4.40 7.02
CA PRO A 264 -14.35 3.60 6.77
C PRO A 264 -15.67 4.34 6.99
N ASP A 265 -15.70 5.38 7.86
CA ASP A 265 -16.87 6.25 8.07
C ASP A 265 -16.95 7.45 7.11
N GLY A 266 -16.00 7.58 6.18
CA GLY A 266 -15.95 8.63 5.17
C GLY A 266 -15.65 10.04 5.67
N LYS A 267 -15.36 10.23 6.97
CA LYS A 267 -15.17 11.57 7.54
C LYS A 267 -13.75 12.12 7.39
N TRP A 268 -12.78 11.24 7.19
CA TRP A 268 -11.36 11.59 7.14
C TRP A 268 -10.65 10.97 5.95
N LEU A 269 -9.59 11.63 5.52
CA LEU A 269 -8.60 11.11 4.59
C LEU A 269 -7.27 10.96 5.34
N LEU A 270 -6.68 9.78 5.29
CA LEU A 270 -5.32 9.45 5.74
C LEU A 270 -4.38 9.47 4.54
N PHE A 271 -3.19 9.99 4.71
CA PHE A 271 -2.14 9.99 3.70
C PHE A 271 -0.77 10.14 4.37
N VAL A 272 0.30 9.98 3.61
CA VAL A 272 1.65 10.30 4.07
C VAL A 272 2.13 11.61 3.47
N SER A 273 2.82 12.43 4.28
CA SER A 273 3.31 13.73 3.84
C SER A 273 4.62 14.09 4.53
N GLY A 274 5.54 14.73 3.81
CA GLY A 274 6.83 15.14 4.34
C GLY A 274 7.83 15.54 3.28
N GLU A 275 9.09 15.52 3.70
CA GLU A 275 10.26 15.71 2.85
C GLU A 275 10.73 14.40 2.24
N HIS A 276 11.67 14.45 1.33
CA HIS A 276 12.28 13.28 0.70
C HIS A 276 12.75 12.25 1.76
N TYR A 277 12.23 11.01 1.67
CA TYR A 277 12.47 9.92 2.63
C TYR A 277 12.16 10.25 4.10
N ASN A 278 11.31 11.24 4.35
CA ASN A 278 10.89 11.63 5.70
C ASN A 278 9.39 11.99 5.70
N CYS A 279 8.54 11.04 5.29
CA CYS A 279 7.10 11.21 5.24
C CYS A 279 6.41 10.54 6.42
N HIS A 280 5.44 11.23 6.98
CA HIS A 280 4.71 10.83 8.16
C HIS A 280 3.21 10.70 7.91
N PRO A 281 2.46 9.90 8.70
CA PRO A 281 1.00 9.86 8.66
C PRO A 281 0.38 11.22 8.95
N HIS A 282 -0.49 11.67 8.06
CA HIS A 282 -1.31 12.88 8.20
C HIS A 282 -2.77 12.55 7.96
N ILE A 283 -3.66 13.31 8.56
CA ILE A 283 -5.09 13.24 8.32
C ILE A 283 -5.66 14.63 8.01
N VAL A 284 -6.73 14.63 7.21
CA VAL A 284 -7.54 15.80 6.90
C VAL A 284 -9.02 15.38 6.86
N ARG A 285 -9.95 16.27 7.22
CA ARG A 285 -11.39 15.98 7.07
C ARG A 285 -11.75 15.84 5.61
N ALA A 286 -12.84 15.13 5.34
CA ALA A 286 -13.39 14.95 4.00
C ALA A 286 -13.69 16.27 3.26
N ASP A 287 -13.94 17.36 3.96
CA ASP A 287 -14.14 18.71 3.41
C ASP A 287 -12.82 19.47 3.14
N GLY A 288 -11.66 18.86 3.43
CA GLY A 288 -10.33 19.47 3.28
C GLY A 288 -9.87 20.30 4.48
N THR A 289 -10.64 20.39 5.55
CA THR A 289 -10.29 21.15 6.76
C THR A 289 -9.63 20.26 7.83
N GLY A 290 -9.05 20.88 8.86
CA GLY A 290 -8.52 20.15 10.01
C GLY A 290 -7.31 19.27 9.70
N LEU A 291 -6.49 19.67 8.72
CA LEU A 291 -5.22 19.01 8.41
C LEU A 291 -4.31 18.96 9.65
N LYS A 292 -3.79 17.77 9.95
CA LYS A 292 -2.76 17.60 10.98
C LYS A 292 -1.86 16.39 10.73
N LYS A 293 -0.60 16.49 11.16
CA LYS A 293 0.29 15.33 11.34
C LYS A 293 -0.26 14.48 12.48
N LEU A 294 -0.55 13.21 12.18
CA LEU A 294 -1.13 12.29 13.17
C LEU A 294 -0.04 11.60 13.99
N ALA A 295 1.02 11.12 13.33
CA ALA A 295 2.09 10.38 13.97
C ALA A 295 3.46 10.79 13.43
N ASP A 296 4.51 10.53 14.22
CA ASP A 296 5.90 10.58 13.79
C ASP A 296 6.43 9.15 13.62
N ARG A 297 7.29 8.93 12.61
CA ARG A 297 7.94 7.64 12.36
C ARG A 297 9.30 7.50 13.04
N VAL A 298 9.71 8.50 13.82
CA VAL A 298 10.92 8.49 14.66
C VAL A 298 12.18 8.09 13.85
N GLY A 299 12.36 8.71 12.67
CA GLY A 299 13.52 8.46 11.80
C GLY A 299 13.34 7.31 10.79
N TYR A 300 12.28 6.50 10.87
CA TYR A 300 11.96 5.54 9.82
C TYR A 300 11.49 6.28 8.56
N PRO A 301 12.18 6.13 7.41
CA PRO A 301 11.84 6.86 6.19
C PRO A 301 10.49 6.44 5.59
N GLY A 302 9.87 5.36 6.10
CA GLY A 302 8.64 4.82 5.55
C GLY A 302 8.83 4.22 4.16
N VAL A 303 10.06 3.90 3.80
CA VAL A 303 10.39 3.26 2.53
C VAL A 303 10.65 1.79 2.80
N ILE A 304 9.87 0.94 2.17
CA ILE A 304 10.22 -0.46 2.05
C ILE A 304 11.10 -0.55 0.81
N GLU A 305 12.34 -0.99 0.99
CA GLU A 305 13.16 -1.35 -0.14
C GLU A 305 12.40 -2.41 -0.94
N PHE A 306 11.95 -2.03 -2.11
CA PHE A 306 11.13 -2.90 -2.93
C PHE A 306 12.02 -4.02 -3.47
N LEU A 307 11.74 -5.23 -3.04
CA LEU A 307 12.51 -6.42 -3.46
C LEU A 307 14.04 -6.30 -3.24
N ASP A 308 14.44 -5.70 -2.09
CA ASP A 308 15.83 -5.42 -1.76
C ASP A 308 16.55 -4.45 -2.74
N VAL A 309 15.77 -3.66 -3.46
CA VAL A 309 16.25 -2.60 -4.38
C VAL A 309 15.69 -1.25 -3.92
N PRO A 310 16.46 -0.16 -3.93
CA PRO A 310 15.98 1.16 -3.54
C PRO A 310 14.79 1.61 -4.39
N ASP A 311 13.82 2.28 -3.76
CA ASP A 311 12.71 2.93 -4.44
C ASP A 311 13.18 4.23 -5.10
N TYR A 312 12.81 4.46 -6.37
CA TYR A 312 13.20 5.65 -7.11
C TYR A 312 12.40 6.90 -6.71
N HIS A 313 11.24 6.72 -6.07
CA HIS A 313 10.32 7.84 -5.83
C HIS A 313 10.74 8.80 -4.73
N GLY A 314 11.59 8.37 -3.81
CA GLY A 314 12.00 9.19 -2.69
C GLY A 314 10.91 9.50 -1.66
N GLY A 315 9.75 8.90 -1.82
CA GLY A 315 8.62 9.01 -0.91
C GLY A 315 8.49 7.85 0.07
N SER A 316 7.35 7.75 0.74
CA SER A 316 7.06 6.65 1.66
C SER A 316 6.22 5.59 0.97
N SER A 317 6.74 4.37 0.84
CA SER A 317 6.02 3.21 0.31
C SER A 317 5.33 2.38 1.39
N ASP A 318 5.68 2.59 2.66
CA ASP A 318 5.04 1.95 3.80
C ASP A 318 3.82 2.77 4.25
N VAL A 319 2.67 2.44 3.70
CA VAL A 319 1.44 3.22 3.86
C VAL A 319 0.71 2.82 5.15
N PRO A 320 0.34 3.80 6.01
CA PRO A 320 -0.50 3.55 7.18
C PRO A 320 -1.93 3.17 6.75
N ASN A 321 -2.68 2.52 7.64
CA ASN A 321 -4.04 2.09 7.36
C ASN A 321 -5.01 2.36 8.51
N TRP A 322 -6.28 2.55 8.19
CA TRP A 322 -7.35 2.75 9.16
C TRP A 322 -7.69 1.48 9.94
N SER A 323 -8.07 1.65 11.21
CA SER A 323 -8.92 0.67 11.88
C SER A 323 -10.32 0.68 11.25
N ILE A 324 -10.99 -0.47 11.23
CA ILE A 324 -12.31 -0.58 10.57
C ILE A 324 -13.39 0.31 11.23
N ASP A 325 -13.22 0.66 12.51
CA ASP A 325 -14.11 1.54 13.25
C ASP A 325 -13.82 3.05 13.07
N SER A 326 -12.82 3.39 12.23
CA SER A 326 -12.39 4.77 11.94
C SER A 326 -11.82 5.55 13.14
N ARG A 327 -11.55 4.90 14.28
CA ARG A 327 -11.10 5.58 15.49
C ARG A 327 -9.60 5.68 15.63
N SER A 328 -8.86 4.86 14.89
CA SER A 328 -7.41 4.79 14.96
C SER A 328 -6.77 4.45 13.61
N VAL A 329 -5.46 4.61 13.56
CA VAL A 329 -4.62 4.31 12.41
C VAL A 329 -3.51 3.37 12.84
N PHE A 330 -3.27 2.32 12.06
CA PHE A 330 -2.09 1.46 12.16
C PHE A 330 -0.97 2.02 11.31
N TYR A 331 0.23 2.09 11.87
CA TYR A 331 1.40 2.61 11.17
C TYR A 331 2.69 1.97 11.71
N THR A 332 3.80 2.27 11.07
CA THR A 332 5.13 1.78 11.43
C THR A 332 6.03 2.94 11.82
N ALA A 333 6.88 2.73 12.82
CA ALA A 333 7.86 3.69 13.29
C ALA A 333 9.12 2.96 13.78
N GLN A 334 10.24 3.68 13.83
CA GLN A 334 11.52 3.15 14.27
C GLN A 334 11.64 3.12 15.80
N ILE A 335 12.11 2.01 16.33
CA ILE A 335 12.52 1.84 17.72
C ILE A 335 13.90 1.15 17.75
N GLY A 336 14.95 1.89 18.02
CA GLY A 336 16.31 1.38 17.92
C GLY A 336 16.62 0.91 16.49
N GLU A 337 17.03 -0.33 16.31
CA GLU A 337 17.31 -0.97 15.01
C GLU A 337 16.05 -1.59 14.36
N ASN A 338 14.89 -1.52 15.02
CA ASN A 338 13.65 -2.13 14.55
C ASN A 338 12.70 -1.13 13.91
N VAL A 339 11.87 -1.60 12.98
CA VAL A 339 10.63 -0.95 12.57
C VAL A 339 9.47 -1.73 13.18
N GLU A 340 8.78 -1.11 14.14
CA GLU A 340 7.71 -1.73 14.91
C GLU A 340 6.33 -1.22 14.48
N LEU A 341 5.28 -2.01 14.76
CA LEU A 341 3.89 -1.63 14.51
C LEU A 341 3.32 -0.83 15.67
N PHE A 342 2.57 0.18 15.31
CA PHE A 342 1.86 1.05 16.24
C PHE A 342 0.40 1.23 15.83
N GLN A 343 -0.42 1.54 16.82
CA GLN A 343 -1.77 2.06 16.64
C GLN A 343 -1.84 3.45 17.28
N ILE A 344 -2.46 4.41 16.60
CA ILE A 344 -2.67 5.76 17.12
C ILE A 344 -4.12 6.17 16.94
N THR A 345 -4.74 6.70 18.01
CA THR A 345 -6.08 7.25 17.94
C THR A 345 -6.09 8.65 17.32
N LEU A 346 -7.25 9.14 16.89
CA LEU A 346 -7.36 10.46 16.26
C LEU A 346 -7.03 11.62 17.23
N ASP A 347 -7.11 11.41 18.53
CA ASP A 347 -6.68 12.36 19.57
C ASP A 347 -5.19 12.25 19.93
N GLY A 348 -4.46 11.28 19.33
CA GLY A 348 -3.01 11.18 19.42
C GLY A 348 -2.50 10.18 20.48
N GLN A 349 -3.36 9.34 21.07
CA GLN A 349 -2.91 8.29 21.98
C GLN A 349 -2.28 7.15 21.17
N THR A 350 -1.03 6.82 21.47
CA THR A 350 -0.24 5.83 20.73
C THR A 350 -0.01 4.58 21.56
N GLU A 351 -0.19 3.43 20.93
CA GLU A 351 0.14 2.11 21.48
C GLU A 351 1.11 1.37 20.56
N GLN A 352 2.20 0.85 21.11
CA GLN A 352 3.12 -0.03 20.40
C GLN A 352 2.57 -1.47 20.40
N LEU A 353 2.35 -2.03 19.21
CA LEU A 353 1.72 -3.35 19.06
C LEU A 353 2.74 -4.50 19.04
N THR A 354 3.97 -4.25 18.56
CA THR A 354 5.02 -5.26 18.49
C THR A 354 6.26 -4.83 19.25
N ARG A 355 6.98 -5.81 19.80
CA ARG A 355 8.31 -5.66 20.43
C ARG A 355 9.14 -6.84 19.97
N SER A 356 10.02 -6.59 19.04
CA SER A 356 10.69 -7.63 18.25
C SER A 356 12.17 -7.75 18.60
N ALA A 357 12.80 -8.84 18.18
CA ALA A 357 14.25 -8.98 18.22
C ALA A 357 14.92 -7.94 17.31
N GLU A 358 16.15 -7.57 17.63
CA GLU A 358 16.95 -6.57 16.91
C GLU A 358 17.04 -6.86 15.40
N GLY A 359 16.92 -5.82 14.59
CA GLY A 359 16.94 -5.88 13.13
C GLY A 359 15.62 -6.30 12.48
N THR A 360 14.52 -6.43 13.26
CA THR A 360 13.21 -6.76 12.71
C THR A 360 12.58 -5.55 12.02
N LEU A 361 12.05 -5.79 10.82
CA LEU A 361 11.28 -4.80 10.06
C LEU A 361 9.84 -5.29 9.88
N HIS A 362 8.87 -4.48 10.31
CA HIS A 362 7.45 -4.67 10.03
C HIS A 362 6.97 -3.62 9.03
N TYR A 363 5.93 -3.96 8.24
CA TYR A 363 5.41 -3.08 7.19
C TYR A 363 3.97 -3.40 6.82
N HIS A 364 3.27 -2.46 6.17
CA HIS A 364 1.93 -2.58 5.57
C HIS A 364 0.86 -3.21 6.48
N PRO A 365 0.60 -2.72 7.67
CA PRO A 365 -0.48 -3.24 8.51
C PRO A 365 -1.84 -2.98 7.86
N THR A 366 -2.73 -3.99 7.85
CA THR A 366 -4.09 -3.89 7.29
C THR A 366 -5.08 -4.57 8.22
N SER A 367 -6.13 -3.82 8.62
CA SER A 367 -7.20 -4.29 9.52
C SER A 367 -8.09 -5.30 8.84
N SER A 368 -8.49 -6.35 9.57
CA SER A 368 -9.52 -7.28 9.11
C SER A 368 -10.90 -6.61 9.08
N PRO A 369 -11.85 -7.12 8.25
CA PRO A 369 -13.20 -6.57 8.16
C PRO A 369 -14.00 -6.60 9.47
N ASP A 370 -13.63 -7.46 10.41
CA ASP A 370 -14.26 -7.52 11.74
C ASP A 370 -13.54 -6.71 12.81
N GLY A 371 -12.40 -6.07 12.45
CA GLY A 371 -11.61 -5.26 13.36
C GLY A 371 -10.89 -6.03 14.47
N ARG A 372 -10.92 -7.36 14.47
CA ARG A 372 -10.29 -8.19 15.50
C ARG A 372 -8.83 -8.52 15.22
N TRP A 373 -8.42 -8.41 13.95
CA TRP A 373 -7.11 -8.83 13.48
C TRP A 373 -6.46 -7.76 12.62
N ILE A 374 -5.14 -7.81 12.54
CA ILE A 374 -4.36 -7.15 11.49
C ILE A 374 -3.51 -8.19 10.76
N VAL A 375 -3.37 -8.02 9.45
CA VAL A 375 -2.33 -8.66 8.66
C VAL A 375 -1.22 -7.65 8.43
N TYR A 376 0.03 -8.08 8.49
CA TYR A 376 1.18 -7.22 8.26
C TYR A 376 2.36 -8.02 7.73
N GLY A 377 3.27 -7.34 7.05
CA GLY A 377 4.53 -7.93 6.63
C GLY A 377 5.60 -7.86 7.72
N SER A 378 6.47 -8.84 7.76
CA SER A 378 7.61 -8.86 8.66
C SER A 378 8.82 -9.56 8.04
N LYS A 379 10.01 -8.99 8.26
CA LYS A 379 11.32 -9.58 7.92
C LYS A 379 12.02 -10.18 9.16
N ARG A 380 11.26 -10.58 10.21
CA ARG A 380 11.80 -11.07 11.49
C ARG A 380 12.68 -12.34 11.38
N SER A 381 12.54 -13.09 10.31
CA SER A 381 13.35 -14.29 10.03
C SER A 381 14.32 -14.11 8.86
N GLY A 382 14.61 -12.86 8.47
CA GLY A 382 15.43 -12.55 7.30
C GLY A 382 14.69 -12.64 5.96
N VAL A 383 13.49 -13.25 5.94
CA VAL A 383 12.62 -13.38 4.77
C VAL A 383 11.32 -12.61 5.00
N ARG A 384 10.87 -11.87 4.00
CA ARG A 384 9.60 -11.12 4.07
C ARG A 384 8.41 -12.06 3.98
N ASN A 385 7.76 -12.29 5.11
CA ASN A 385 6.53 -13.07 5.24
C ASN A 385 5.39 -12.21 5.79
N LEU A 386 4.16 -12.65 5.56
CA LEU A 386 2.96 -12.08 6.15
C LEU A 386 2.62 -12.80 7.45
N PHE A 387 2.12 -12.02 8.40
CA PHE A 387 1.66 -12.48 9.72
C PHE A 387 0.28 -11.94 10.01
N VAL A 388 -0.51 -12.69 10.77
CA VAL A 388 -1.82 -12.27 11.29
C VAL A 388 -1.71 -12.16 12.79
N MET A 389 -2.03 -10.99 13.35
CA MET A 389 -2.05 -10.71 14.77
C MET A 389 -3.48 -10.49 15.25
N ARG A 390 -3.86 -11.11 16.35
CA ARG A 390 -5.09 -10.80 17.09
C ARG A 390 -4.88 -9.57 17.96
N LEU A 391 -5.73 -8.55 17.77
CA LEU A 391 -5.56 -7.26 18.45
C LEU A 391 -5.81 -7.32 19.97
N SER A 392 -6.61 -8.27 20.45
CA SER A 392 -6.98 -8.35 21.88
C SER A 392 -5.85 -8.82 22.80
N ASP A 393 -4.95 -9.68 22.32
CA ASP A 393 -3.86 -10.27 23.10
C ASP A 393 -2.49 -10.18 22.43
N ARG A 394 -2.40 -9.56 21.27
CA ARG A 394 -1.18 -9.37 20.46
C ARG A 394 -0.50 -10.68 20.02
N LYS A 395 -1.20 -11.81 20.10
CA LYS A 395 -0.68 -13.07 19.57
C LYS A 395 -0.75 -13.08 18.06
N ASP A 396 0.34 -13.47 17.44
CA ASP A 396 0.42 -13.59 15.99
C ASP A 396 0.84 -15.00 15.54
N HIS A 397 0.57 -15.29 14.28
CA HIS A 397 1.07 -16.46 13.59
C HIS A 397 1.46 -16.10 12.15
N ALA A 398 2.35 -16.90 11.57
CA ALA A 398 2.74 -16.74 10.18
C ALA A 398 1.56 -17.10 9.26
N LEU A 399 1.17 -16.16 8.40
CA LEU A 399 0.20 -16.39 7.33
C LEU A 399 0.85 -17.05 6.12
N THR A 400 2.11 -16.68 5.85
CA THR A 400 2.90 -17.25 4.76
C THR A 400 4.22 -17.80 5.31
N ASN A 401 4.77 -18.76 4.58
CA ASN A 401 6.10 -19.31 4.86
C ASN A 401 6.84 -19.46 3.52
N VAL A 402 7.22 -18.31 2.94
CA VAL A 402 8.00 -18.31 1.69
C VAL A 402 9.47 -18.54 2.00
N SER A 403 10.16 -19.20 1.09
CA SER A 403 11.59 -19.52 1.23
C SER A 403 12.47 -18.30 0.96
N ALA A 404 13.73 -18.38 1.34
CA ALA A 404 14.75 -17.39 0.98
C ALA A 404 14.78 -17.18 -0.54
N GLY A 405 14.92 -15.93 -0.98
CA GLY A 405 14.79 -15.52 -2.37
C GLY A 405 13.35 -15.22 -2.82
N HIS A 406 12.39 -15.27 -1.89
CA HIS A 406 11.01 -14.84 -2.10
C HIS A 406 10.58 -13.81 -1.04
N ALA A 407 9.51 -13.07 -1.34
CA ALA A 407 8.86 -12.14 -0.41
C ALA A 407 7.34 -12.21 -0.61
N ALA A 408 6.58 -12.22 0.48
CA ALA A 408 5.14 -12.06 0.49
C ALA A 408 4.79 -10.65 0.98
N MET A 409 4.02 -9.89 0.18
CA MET A 409 3.79 -8.46 0.40
C MET A 409 2.36 -8.05 0.01
N HIS A 410 1.95 -6.84 0.44
CA HIS A 410 0.70 -6.17 0.05
C HIS A 410 -0.54 -7.04 0.27
N ALA A 411 -0.89 -7.25 1.53
CA ALA A 411 -2.02 -8.08 1.90
C ALA A 411 -3.36 -7.32 1.85
N TYR A 412 -4.40 -8.00 1.38
CA TYR A 412 -5.77 -7.51 1.27
C TYR A 412 -6.74 -8.55 1.85
N TRP A 413 -7.45 -8.19 2.91
CA TRP A 413 -8.49 -9.04 3.46
C TRP A 413 -9.67 -9.15 2.50
N GLN A 414 -10.16 -10.38 2.29
CA GLN A 414 -11.44 -10.59 1.64
C GLN A 414 -12.55 -9.95 2.48
N PRO A 415 -13.43 -9.12 1.90
CA PRO A 415 -14.61 -8.62 2.61
C PRO A 415 -15.46 -9.78 3.14
N ARG A 416 -16.14 -9.58 4.26
CA ARG A 416 -17.10 -10.56 4.74
C ARG A 416 -18.31 -10.57 3.82
N THR A 417 -18.69 -11.72 3.33
CA THR A 417 -20.05 -11.91 2.82
C THR A 417 -21.02 -11.68 3.98
N VAL A 418 -21.78 -10.62 3.90
CA VAL A 418 -22.94 -10.45 4.78
C VAL A 418 -23.94 -11.47 4.29
N GLU A 419 -24.17 -12.55 5.07
CA GLU A 419 -25.30 -13.45 4.81
C GLU A 419 -26.56 -12.58 4.78
N LYS A 420 -27.23 -12.57 3.61
CA LYS A 420 -28.46 -11.82 3.39
C LYS A 420 -29.64 -12.47 4.07
#